data_042844f966a1dc1f66efb21aa80f3777
#
_entry.id   042844f966a1dc1f66efb21aa80f3777
#
_cell.length_a   1.000
_cell.length_b   1.000
_cell.length_c   1.000
_cell.angle_alpha   90.00
_cell.angle_beta   90.00
_cell.angle_gamma   90.00
#
_symmetry.space_group_name_H-M   'P 1'
#
loop_
_entity.id
_entity.type
_entity.pdbx_description
1 polymer ?
#
loop_
_entity_poly.entity_id
_entity_poly.type
_entity_poly.pdbx_seq_one_letter_code
_entity_poly.pdbx_strand_id
1 'polypeptide(L)'
;MKIRAAVLTAVNKPLEIMELEQEAPKFGEARVKVRAAGVCMSDWHIMNGDWPLPLPMVLGHEAAGEVVEVGPGVTNVKKGDHVIFSFRSNCGHCVYCSRGKTVLCIGHNDTSRWVQHDGTSRVKLNGEPINVMARIGTFTEYSVCPAEQLVPVRQDLPWTHAAIIGCSVATGVGAAIRHAKVEPGSSVLVVGCGGVGLNVIQGARLAGAKTIIACDLLDNKLQMATHFVATHIINGKTQNVIKRV
;
A
#
# COMPACT_ATOMS: atom_id res chain seq x y z
N MET A 1 3.86 -24.92 -2.65
CA MET A 1 2.46 -25.22 -2.27
C MET A 1 1.55 -24.61 -3.32
N LYS A 2 0.29 -25.08 -3.42
CA LYS A 2 -0.73 -24.43 -4.25
C LYS A 2 -1.44 -23.35 -3.47
N ILE A 3 -1.71 -22.22 -4.12
CA ILE A 3 -2.42 -21.06 -3.57
C ILE A 3 -3.37 -20.51 -4.63
N ARG A 4 -4.41 -19.76 -4.20
CA ARG A 4 -5.24 -18.99 -5.12
C ARG A 4 -4.82 -17.52 -5.08
N ALA A 5 -4.82 -16.90 -6.26
CA ALA A 5 -4.53 -15.47 -6.42
C ALA A 5 -5.40 -14.86 -7.50
N ALA A 6 -5.65 -13.55 -7.41
CA ALA A 6 -6.24 -12.77 -8.46
C ALA A 6 -5.13 -12.25 -9.39
N VAL A 7 -5.10 -12.75 -10.61
CA VAL A 7 -4.04 -12.50 -11.60
C VAL A 7 -4.54 -11.57 -12.70
N LEU A 8 -3.78 -10.55 -13.03
CA LEU A 8 -3.98 -9.75 -14.23
C LEU A 8 -3.21 -10.39 -15.38
N THR A 9 -3.93 -10.89 -16.38
CA THR A 9 -3.35 -11.58 -17.55
C THR A 9 -3.09 -10.64 -18.71
N ALA A 10 -3.93 -9.60 -18.86
CA ALA A 10 -3.79 -8.55 -19.87
C ALA A 10 -4.44 -7.26 -19.41
N VAL A 11 -4.00 -6.10 -19.93
CA VAL A 11 -4.62 -4.80 -19.67
C VAL A 11 -6.07 -4.78 -20.14
N ASN A 12 -6.92 -4.01 -19.47
CA ASN A 12 -8.36 -3.90 -19.73
C ASN A 12 -9.13 -5.23 -19.60
N LYS A 13 -8.57 -6.19 -18.87
CA LYS A 13 -9.25 -7.43 -18.49
C LYS A 13 -9.55 -7.45 -16.99
N PRO A 14 -10.62 -8.12 -16.54
CA PRO A 14 -10.83 -8.34 -15.13
C PRO A 14 -9.72 -9.23 -14.56
N LEU A 15 -9.51 -9.13 -13.25
CA LEU A 15 -8.66 -10.08 -12.54
C LEU A 15 -9.29 -11.47 -12.56
N GLU A 16 -8.48 -12.48 -12.81
CA GLU A 16 -8.91 -13.87 -12.84
C GLU A 16 -8.38 -14.62 -11.61
N ILE A 17 -9.26 -15.36 -10.93
CA ILE A 17 -8.83 -16.19 -9.80
C ILE A 17 -8.19 -17.46 -10.36
N MET A 18 -6.89 -17.61 -10.11
CA MET A 18 -6.08 -18.72 -10.63
C MET A 18 -5.40 -19.47 -9.48
N GLU A 19 -5.17 -20.76 -9.68
CA GLU A 19 -4.30 -21.56 -8.82
C GLU A 19 -2.86 -21.37 -9.28
N LEU A 20 -1.99 -20.97 -8.35
CA LEU A 20 -0.57 -20.75 -8.57
C LEU A 20 0.25 -21.74 -7.73
N GLU A 21 1.42 -22.10 -8.22
CA GLU A 21 2.45 -22.78 -7.45
C GLU A 21 3.29 -21.74 -6.73
N GLN A 22 3.41 -21.84 -5.39
CA GLN A 22 4.23 -20.94 -4.58
C GLN A 22 5.43 -21.69 -3.98
N GLU A 23 6.63 -21.15 -4.19
CA GLU A 23 7.87 -21.61 -3.59
C GLU A 23 7.95 -21.26 -2.09
N ALA A 24 8.83 -21.93 -1.35
CA ALA A 24 9.15 -21.57 0.03
C ALA A 24 9.90 -20.21 0.08
N PRO A 25 9.81 -19.49 1.20
CA PRO A 25 10.62 -18.27 1.39
C PRO A 25 12.12 -18.62 1.42
N LYS A 26 12.91 -17.86 0.66
CA LYS A 26 14.37 -17.94 0.64
C LYS A 26 15.01 -17.05 1.70
N PHE A 27 16.31 -16.83 1.62
CA PHE A 27 17.04 -15.97 2.54
C PHE A 27 16.48 -14.54 2.57
N GLY A 28 16.16 -14.03 3.77
CA GLY A 28 15.60 -12.70 3.97
C GLY A 28 14.11 -12.56 3.62
N GLU A 29 13.41 -13.65 3.30
CA GLU A 29 11.99 -13.63 2.92
C GLU A 29 11.11 -14.27 3.99
N ALA A 30 9.83 -13.90 4.00
CA ALA A 30 8.82 -14.54 4.82
C ALA A 30 7.55 -14.83 4.01
N ARG A 31 6.81 -15.86 4.41
CA ARG A 31 5.47 -16.16 3.91
C ARG A 31 4.44 -15.63 4.87
N VAL A 32 3.51 -14.84 4.35
CA VAL A 32 2.41 -14.25 5.11
C VAL A 32 1.10 -14.80 4.58
N LYS A 33 0.24 -15.31 5.46
CA LYS A 33 -1.16 -15.58 5.17
C LYS A 33 -1.91 -14.26 5.15
N VAL A 34 -2.33 -13.81 3.98
CA VAL A 34 -3.08 -12.56 3.81
C VAL A 34 -4.46 -12.72 4.44
N ARG A 35 -4.82 -11.80 5.33
CA ARG A 35 -6.10 -11.79 6.05
C ARG A 35 -7.05 -10.71 5.53
N ALA A 36 -6.49 -9.60 5.05
CA ALA A 36 -7.23 -8.55 4.37
C ALA A 36 -6.30 -7.82 3.39
N ALA A 37 -6.85 -7.39 2.26
CA ALA A 37 -6.16 -6.58 1.27
C ALA A 37 -7.02 -5.37 0.89
N GLY A 38 -6.41 -4.20 0.76
CA GLY A 38 -7.01 -3.00 0.23
C GLY A 38 -6.88 -2.94 -1.29
N VAL A 39 -7.79 -2.24 -1.94
CA VAL A 39 -7.73 -1.93 -3.38
C VAL A 39 -7.37 -0.45 -3.55
N CYS A 40 -6.32 -0.17 -4.30
CA CYS A 40 -5.82 1.17 -4.54
C CYS A 40 -6.01 1.58 -6.01
N MET A 41 -6.04 2.89 -6.25
CA MET A 41 -6.02 3.42 -7.61
C MET A 41 -4.77 2.99 -8.39
N SER A 42 -3.67 2.68 -7.71
CA SER A 42 -2.45 2.14 -8.35
C SER A 42 -2.70 0.79 -9.01
N ASP A 43 -3.52 -0.08 -8.40
CA ASP A 43 -3.91 -1.35 -9.01
C ASP A 43 -4.76 -1.11 -10.27
N TRP A 44 -5.70 -0.14 -10.19
CA TRP A 44 -6.53 0.25 -11.32
C TRP A 44 -5.73 0.82 -12.50
N HIS A 45 -4.72 1.68 -12.23
CA HIS A 45 -3.84 2.24 -13.27
C HIS A 45 -3.04 1.16 -14.01
N ILE A 46 -2.71 0.06 -13.34
CA ILE A 46 -2.07 -1.09 -13.99
C ILE A 46 -3.10 -1.87 -14.81
N MET A 47 -4.29 -2.10 -14.25
CA MET A 47 -5.36 -2.86 -14.92
C MET A 47 -5.81 -2.23 -16.22
N ASN A 48 -5.93 -0.90 -16.29
CA ASN A 48 -6.34 -0.19 -17.49
C ASN A 48 -5.18 0.25 -18.43
N GLY A 49 -3.92 -0.08 -18.05
CA GLY A 49 -2.75 0.14 -18.88
C GLY A 49 -2.14 1.54 -18.80
N ASP A 50 -2.59 2.41 -17.88
CA ASP A 50 -1.96 3.72 -17.64
C ASP A 50 -0.49 3.57 -17.21
N TRP A 51 -0.20 2.50 -16.47
CA TRP A 51 1.16 2.11 -16.08
C TRP A 51 1.51 0.78 -16.73
N PRO A 52 2.25 0.79 -17.86
CA PRO A 52 2.63 -0.43 -18.54
C PRO A 52 3.62 -1.25 -17.69
N LEU A 53 3.21 -2.44 -17.29
CA LEU A 53 4.01 -3.37 -16.49
C LEU A 53 4.03 -4.76 -17.15
N PRO A 54 5.03 -5.59 -16.83
CA PRO A 54 5.12 -6.94 -17.36
C PRO A 54 3.98 -7.80 -16.81
N LEU A 55 3.20 -8.42 -17.69
CA LEU A 55 2.13 -9.35 -17.38
C LEU A 55 2.50 -10.77 -17.80
N PRO A 56 1.92 -11.82 -17.21
CA PRO A 56 0.91 -11.79 -16.14
C PRO A 56 1.48 -11.38 -14.78
N MET A 57 0.61 -10.84 -13.88
CA MET A 57 1.02 -10.33 -12.58
C MET A 57 -0.05 -10.55 -11.51
N VAL A 58 0.39 -10.89 -10.29
CA VAL A 58 -0.44 -10.78 -9.07
C VAL A 58 -0.35 -9.33 -8.58
N LEU A 59 -1.47 -8.62 -8.57
CA LEU A 59 -1.57 -7.25 -8.09
C LEU A 59 -1.72 -7.17 -6.56
N GLY A 60 -1.97 -5.96 -6.06
CA GLY A 60 -2.17 -5.67 -4.65
C GLY A 60 -0.87 -5.30 -3.94
N HIS A 61 -0.95 -4.25 -3.12
CA HIS A 61 0.19 -3.72 -2.36
C HIS A 61 -0.24 -3.13 -1.01
N GLU A 62 -1.51 -3.21 -0.67
CA GLU A 62 -2.10 -2.86 0.61
C GLU A 62 -2.61 -4.13 1.27
N ALA A 63 -2.02 -4.59 2.35
CA ALA A 63 -2.52 -5.76 3.04
C ALA A 63 -2.06 -5.86 4.49
N ALA A 64 -2.75 -6.72 5.22
CA ALA A 64 -2.35 -7.21 6.52
C ALA A 64 -2.53 -8.73 6.60
N GLY A 65 -1.69 -9.37 7.38
CA GLY A 65 -1.74 -10.81 7.53
C GLY A 65 -0.88 -11.34 8.67
N GLU A 66 -0.82 -12.65 8.75
CA GLU A 66 -0.08 -13.39 9.77
C GLU A 66 1.14 -14.06 9.13
N VAL A 67 2.30 -13.89 9.70
CA VAL A 67 3.52 -14.58 9.29
C VAL A 67 3.38 -16.06 9.63
N VAL A 68 3.42 -16.93 8.61
CA VAL A 68 3.28 -18.38 8.78
C VAL A 68 4.60 -19.13 8.63
N GLU A 69 5.56 -18.55 7.92
CA GLU A 69 6.88 -19.13 7.69
C GLU A 69 7.91 -18.02 7.48
N VAL A 70 9.13 -18.22 7.97
CA VAL A 70 10.27 -17.31 7.75
C VAL A 70 11.42 -18.07 7.12
N GLY A 71 12.07 -17.45 6.15
CA GLY A 71 13.29 -17.97 5.54
C GLY A 71 14.53 -17.71 6.40
N PRO A 72 15.68 -18.28 6.03
CA PRO A 72 16.93 -18.02 6.72
C PRO A 72 17.28 -16.52 6.74
N GLY A 73 17.92 -16.06 7.81
CA GLY A 73 18.39 -14.67 7.96
C GLY A 73 17.32 -13.64 8.33
N VAL A 74 16.05 -14.03 8.46
CA VAL A 74 14.97 -13.13 8.90
C VAL A 74 15.06 -12.91 10.41
N THR A 75 15.11 -11.65 10.84
CA THR A 75 15.23 -11.26 12.25
C THR A 75 14.18 -10.26 12.73
N ASN A 76 13.49 -9.58 11.81
CA ASN A 76 12.53 -8.52 12.15
C ASN A 76 11.10 -9.01 12.35
N VAL A 77 10.78 -10.23 11.92
CA VAL A 77 9.49 -10.90 12.11
C VAL A 77 9.67 -12.37 12.42
N LYS A 78 8.68 -12.98 13.06
CA LYS A 78 8.62 -14.41 13.36
C LYS A 78 7.25 -14.98 13.06
N LYS A 79 7.14 -16.31 12.98
CA LYS A 79 5.86 -17.02 12.83
C LYS A 79 4.88 -16.61 13.93
N GLY A 80 3.64 -16.30 13.54
CA GLY A 80 2.56 -15.84 14.40
C GLY A 80 2.48 -14.34 14.56
N ASP A 81 3.46 -13.56 14.06
CA ASP A 81 3.37 -12.11 14.09
C ASP A 81 2.27 -11.63 13.14
N HIS A 82 1.48 -10.65 13.60
CA HIS A 82 0.60 -9.88 12.74
C HIS A 82 1.40 -8.76 12.09
N VAL A 83 1.27 -8.63 10.78
CA VAL A 83 2.05 -7.68 10.00
C VAL A 83 1.19 -6.90 9.01
N ILE A 84 1.63 -5.69 8.70
CA ILE A 84 1.21 -4.93 7.52
C ILE A 84 2.33 -4.98 6.48
N PHE A 85 1.96 -4.82 5.22
CA PHE A 85 2.91 -4.78 4.12
C PHE A 85 3.30 -3.35 3.79
N SER A 86 4.59 -3.11 3.57
CA SER A 86 5.12 -1.91 2.93
C SER A 86 5.39 -2.20 1.46
N PHE A 87 4.81 -1.42 0.55
CA PHE A 87 5.09 -1.59 -0.88
C PHE A 87 6.49 -1.09 -1.29
N ARG A 88 7.24 -0.50 -0.36
CA ARG A 88 8.62 -0.04 -0.57
C ARG A 88 9.57 -0.88 0.25
N SER A 89 10.44 -1.58 -0.45
CA SER A 89 11.59 -2.23 0.11
C SER A 89 12.67 -1.21 0.46
N ASN A 90 13.39 -1.42 1.57
CA ASN A 90 14.50 -0.54 1.95
C ASN A 90 15.66 -1.37 2.53
N CYS A 91 16.87 -1.10 2.06
CA CYS A 91 18.07 -1.87 2.45
C CYS A 91 18.64 -1.48 3.82
N GLY A 92 18.20 -0.38 4.42
CA GLY A 92 18.67 0.11 5.72
C GLY A 92 20.02 0.83 5.72
N HIS A 93 20.89 0.66 4.72
CA HIS A 93 22.29 1.11 4.74
C HIS A 93 22.71 2.05 3.60
N CYS A 94 21.92 2.24 2.54
CA CYS A 94 22.28 3.18 1.47
C CYS A 94 22.20 4.64 1.95
N VAL A 95 22.76 5.56 1.16
CA VAL A 95 22.81 7.00 1.47
C VAL A 95 21.45 7.63 1.81
N TYR A 96 20.36 7.11 1.27
CA TYR A 96 19.02 7.57 1.57
C TYR A 96 18.48 6.94 2.87
N CYS A 97 18.66 5.64 3.05
CA CYS A 97 18.23 4.95 4.26
C CYS A 97 18.93 5.50 5.51
N SER A 98 20.25 5.71 5.45
CA SER A 98 21.03 6.27 6.57
C SER A 98 20.62 7.71 6.95
N ARG A 99 19.92 8.42 6.04
CA ARG A 99 19.36 9.76 6.27
C ARG A 99 17.87 9.73 6.64
N GLY A 100 17.29 8.56 6.91
CA GLY A 100 15.86 8.40 7.20
C GLY A 100 14.93 8.62 5.99
N LYS A 101 15.47 8.68 4.78
CA LYS A 101 14.70 8.84 3.52
C LYS A 101 14.49 7.48 2.84
N THR A 102 13.98 6.51 3.57
CA THR A 102 13.88 5.10 3.13
C THR A 102 13.05 4.90 1.86
N VAL A 103 12.06 5.77 1.61
CA VAL A 103 11.26 5.76 0.38
C VAL A 103 12.10 5.98 -0.88
N LEU A 104 13.26 6.62 -0.77
CA LEU A 104 14.21 6.87 -1.85
C LEU A 104 15.32 5.82 -1.90
N CYS A 105 15.17 4.68 -1.22
CA CYS A 105 16.17 3.62 -1.20
C CYS A 105 16.59 3.21 -2.61
N ILE A 106 17.90 3.11 -2.81
CA ILE A 106 18.54 2.68 -4.06
C ILE A 106 19.23 1.32 -3.92
N GLY A 107 19.21 0.70 -2.75
CA GLY A 107 19.92 -0.55 -2.47
C GLY A 107 19.40 -1.78 -3.22
N HIS A 108 18.26 -1.65 -3.89
CA HIS A 108 17.63 -2.72 -4.67
C HIS A 108 17.25 -2.25 -6.08
N ASN A 109 17.98 -1.27 -6.63
CA ASN A 109 17.66 -0.72 -7.96
C ASN A 109 18.17 -1.59 -9.12
N ASP A 110 19.02 -2.55 -8.85
CA ASP A 110 19.60 -3.52 -9.79
C ASP A 110 18.61 -4.64 -10.18
N THR A 111 17.52 -4.81 -9.43
CA THR A 111 16.47 -5.79 -9.71
C THR A 111 15.11 -5.14 -9.93
N SER A 112 14.31 -5.74 -10.81
CA SER A 112 12.93 -5.34 -11.05
C SER A 112 12.10 -5.42 -9.77
N ARG A 113 11.18 -4.47 -9.56
CA ARG A 113 10.22 -4.48 -8.42
C ARG A 113 9.10 -5.51 -8.56
N TRP A 114 9.11 -6.27 -9.63
CA TRP A 114 8.06 -7.23 -9.96
C TRP A 114 8.49 -8.67 -9.70
N VAL A 115 9.72 -8.86 -9.25
CA VAL A 115 10.34 -10.11 -8.82
C VAL A 115 11.08 -9.88 -7.51
N GLN A 116 11.51 -10.93 -6.83
CA GLN A 116 12.27 -10.82 -5.58
C GLN A 116 13.68 -10.25 -5.80
N HIS A 117 14.41 -9.96 -4.72
CA HIS A 117 15.74 -9.35 -4.81
C HIS A 117 16.77 -10.18 -5.55
N ASP A 118 16.58 -11.50 -5.61
CA ASP A 118 17.41 -12.42 -6.38
C ASP A 118 17.04 -12.49 -7.89
N GLY A 119 16.13 -11.61 -8.34
CA GLY A 119 15.68 -11.57 -9.74
C GLY A 119 14.70 -12.68 -10.13
N THR A 120 14.24 -13.51 -9.17
CA THR A 120 13.32 -14.62 -9.45
C THR A 120 11.94 -14.40 -8.82
N SER A 121 10.91 -15.04 -9.36
CA SER A 121 9.56 -15.06 -8.76
C SER A 121 9.40 -16.22 -7.79
N ARG A 122 8.53 -16.02 -6.78
CA ARG A 122 8.11 -17.11 -5.88
C ARG A 122 6.77 -17.71 -6.26
N VAL A 123 6.17 -17.25 -7.36
CA VAL A 123 4.91 -17.77 -7.87
C VAL A 123 5.02 -18.17 -9.35
N LYS A 124 4.38 -19.30 -9.70
CA LYS A 124 4.35 -19.83 -11.07
C LYS A 124 2.91 -20.11 -11.46
N LEU A 125 2.60 -19.83 -12.71
CA LEU A 125 1.35 -20.21 -13.37
C LEU A 125 1.69 -21.26 -14.43
N ASN A 126 1.15 -22.47 -14.28
CA ASN A 126 1.43 -23.60 -15.19
C ASN A 126 2.95 -23.89 -15.37
N GLY A 127 3.72 -23.79 -14.29
CA GLY A 127 5.16 -24.00 -14.28
C GLY A 127 6.00 -22.76 -14.67
N GLU A 128 5.41 -21.73 -15.29
CA GLU A 128 6.10 -20.52 -15.71
C GLU A 128 6.06 -19.45 -14.62
N PRO A 129 7.19 -18.77 -14.32
CA PRO A 129 7.23 -17.72 -13.32
C PRO A 129 6.42 -16.50 -13.78
N ILE A 130 5.62 -15.93 -12.87
CA ILE A 130 4.86 -14.71 -13.12
C ILE A 130 5.28 -13.58 -12.17
N ASN A 131 4.94 -12.35 -12.53
CA ASN A 131 5.29 -11.18 -11.76
C ASN A 131 4.41 -10.98 -10.52
N VAL A 132 4.91 -10.25 -9.53
CA VAL A 132 4.17 -9.81 -8.34
C VAL A 132 4.36 -8.32 -8.13
N MET A 133 3.29 -7.59 -7.87
CA MET A 133 3.37 -6.14 -7.66
C MET A 133 4.20 -5.83 -6.43
N ALA A 134 5.17 -4.92 -6.58
CA ALA A 134 6.03 -4.39 -5.52
C ALA A 134 6.74 -5.47 -4.67
N ARG A 135 7.04 -6.64 -5.23
CA ARG A 135 7.60 -7.85 -4.58
C ARG A 135 6.67 -8.54 -3.58
N ILE A 136 5.47 -8.02 -3.37
CA ILE A 136 4.53 -8.52 -2.36
C ILE A 136 3.28 -9.15 -2.97
N GLY A 137 2.68 -8.58 -4.02
CA GLY A 137 1.55 -9.16 -4.74
C GLY A 137 0.45 -9.66 -3.81
N THR A 138 -0.31 -8.75 -3.18
CA THR A 138 -1.15 -9.11 -2.03
C THR A 138 -2.56 -9.60 -2.36
N PHE A 139 -2.97 -9.62 -3.63
CA PHE A 139 -4.25 -10.23 -4.04
C PHE A 139 -4.13 -11.74 -4.15
N THR A 140 -3.73 -12.38 -3.06
CA THR A 140 -3.47 -13.81 -2.94
C THR A 140 -3.78 -14.30 -1.53
N GLU A 141 -3.96 -15.61 -1.36
CA GLU A 141 -4.11 -16.21 -0.02
C GLU A 141 -2.81 -16.17 0.80
N TYR A 142 -1.66 -16.30 0.13
CA TYR A 142 -0.34 -16.26 0.75
C TYR A 142 0.62 -15.45 -0.13
N SER A 143 1.36 -14.54 0.48
CA SER A 143 2.44 -13.81 -0.17
C SER A 143 3.78 -14.25 0.40
N VAL A 144 4.76 -14.51 -0.46
CA VAL A 144 6.18 -14.64 -0.09
C VAL A 144 6.87 -13.37 -0.54
N CYS A 145 7.46 -12.65 0.40
CA CYS A 145 8.05 -11.33 0.16
C CYS A 145 9.29 -11.09 1.01
N PRO A 146 10.11 -10.07 0.67
CA PRO A 146 11.20 -9.64 1.52
C PRO A 146 10.70 -9.26 2.92
N ALA A 147 11.29 -9.83 3.96
CA ALA A 147 10.86 -9.60 5.34
C ALA A 147 10.99 -8.12 5.76
N GLU A 148 11.90 -7.36 5.16
CA GLU A 148 12.05 -5.91 5.37
C GLU A 148 10.83 -5.08 4.94
N GLN A 149 9.93 -5.65 4.12
CA GLN A 149 8.65 -5.05 3.75
C GLN A 149 7.51 -5.38 4.73
N LEU A 150 7.80 -6.15 5.77
CA LEU A 150 6.84 -6.54 6.80
C LEU A 150 7.06 -5.74 8.07
N VAL A 151 6.01 -5.07 8.53
CA VAL A 151 6.02 -4.26 9.75
C VAL A 151 5.09 -4.92 10.78
N PRO A 152 5.62 -5.42 11.91
CA PRO A 152 4.80 -5.99 12.96
C PRO A 152 3.81 -4.97 13.52
N VAL A 153 2.59 -5.42 13.80
CA VAL A 153 1.53 -4.63 14.41
C VAL A 153 0.91 -5.36 15.60
N ARG A 154 0.14 -4.63 16.41
CA ARG A 154 -0.59 -5.21 17.53
C ARG A 154 -1.55 -6.29 17.05
N GLN A 155 -1.67 -7.38 17.76
CA GLN A 155 -2.52 -8.52 17.39
C GLN A 155 -4.03 -8.22 17.51
N ASP A 156 -4.42 -7.22 18.30
CA ASP A 156 -5.82 -6.80 18.46
C ASP A 156 -6.29 -5.81 17.39
N LEU A 157 -5.40 -5.38 16.47
CA LEU A 157 -5.77 -4.50 15.37
C LEU A 157 -6.61 -5.27 14.33
N PRO A 158 -7.84 -4.83 14.01
CA PRO A 158 -8.66 -5.50 13.01
C PRO A 158 -7.95 -5.53 11.65
N TRP A 159 -7.98 -6.68 10.98
CA TRP A 159 -7.28 -6.90 9.71
C TRP A 159 -7.63 -5.90 8.61
N THR A 160 -8.92 -5.54 8.52
CA THR A 160 -9.39 -4.56 7.52
C THR A 160 -8.86 -3.15 7.76
N HIS A 161 -8.64 -2.76 9.03
CA HIS A 161 -7.99 -1.48 9.35
C HIS A 161 -6.48 -1.55 9.12
N ALA A 162 -5.86 -2.65 9.51
CA ALA A 162 -4.43 -2.87 9.32
C ALA A 162 -4.04 -2.86 7.83
N ALA A 163 -4.86 -3.47 6.96
CA ALA A 163 -4.55 -3.63 5.54
C ALA A 163 -4.26 -2.31 4.82
N ILE A 164 -4.97 -1.23 5.14
CA ILE A 164 -4.82 0.07 4.45
C ILE A 164 -3.72 0.95 5.02
N ILE A 165 -3.09 0.55 6.15
CA ILE A 165 -2.04 1.37 6.80
C ILE A 165 -0.81 1.50 5.91
N GLY A 166 -0.43 0.43 5.21
CA GLY A 166 0.81 0.37 4.44
C GLY A 166 0.84 1.29 3.20
N CYS A 167 -0.30 1.78 2.74
CA CYS A 167 -0.38 2.69 1.59
C CYS A 167 -1.22 3.93 1.90
N SER A 168 -2.56 3.84 1.85
CA SER A 168 -3.42 5.04 1.87
C SER A 168 -3.30 5.84 3.16
N VAL A 169 -3.21 5.18 4.33
CA VAL A 169 -3.06 5.87 5.62
C VAL A 169 -1.68 6.54 5.72
N ALA A 170 -0.61 5.80 5.50
CA ALA A 170 0.75 6.34 5.59
C ALA A 170 0.98 7.47 4.57
N THR A 171 0.44 7.33 3.35
CA THR A 171 0.52 8.36 2.30
C THR A 171 -0.22 9.63 2.70
N GLY A 172 -1.47 9.54 3.15
CA GLY A 172 -2.28 10.70 3.48
C GLY A 172 -1.79 11.42 4.74
N VAL A 173 -1.55 10.70 5.83
CA VAL A 173 -1.01 11.27 7.06
C VAL A 173 0.38 11.87 6.82
N GLY A 174 1.23 11.17 6.07
CA GLY A 174 2.57 11.63 5.72
C GLY A 174 2.55 12.89 4.85
N ALA A 175 1.59 13.03 3.94
CA ALA A 175 1.40 14.24 3.14
C ALA A 175 1.13 15.46 4.02
N ALA A 176 0.26 15.35 5.01
CA ALA A 176 -0.02 16.45 5.93
C ALA A 176 1.17 16.76 6.88
N ILE A 177 1.68 15.75 7.58
CA ILE A 177 2.64 15.96 8.68
C ILE A 177 4.08 16.14 8.16
N ARG A 178 4.50 15.28 7.21
CA ARG A 178 5.89 15.24 6.76
C ARG A 178 6.16 16.14 5.56
N HIS A 179 5.23 16.19 4.60
CA HIS A 179 5.44 16.90 3.35
C HIS A 179 4.95 18.35 3.43
N ALA A 180 3.67 18.57 3.75
CA ALA A 180 3.11 19.91 3.91
C ALA A 180 3.52 20.58 5.22
N LYS A 181 3.98 19.81 6.22
CA LYS A 181 4.39 20.29 7.54
C LYS A 181 3.32 21.19 8.17
N VAL A 182 2.08 20.68 8.16
CA VAL A 182 0.92 21.40 8.74
C VAL A 182 1.23 21.79 10.18
N GLU A 183 1.07 23.08 10.49
CA GLU A 183 1.31 23.66 11.81
C GLU A 183 0.01 23.74 12.64
N PRO A 184 0.11 23.65 13.97
CA PRO A 184 -1.05 23.87 14.85
C PRO A 184 -1.71 25.23 14.58
N GLY A 185 -3.04 25.25 14.53
CA GLY A 185 -3.83 26.46 14.28
C GLY A 185 -3.98 26.86 12.81
N SER A 186 -3.26 26.20 11.88
CA SER A 186 -3.34 26.50 10.45
C SER A 186 -4.67 26.11 9.81
N SER A 187 -4.91 26.63 8.59
CA SER A 187 -5.99 26.20 7.70
C SER A 187 -5.44 25.30 6.59
N VAL A 188 -6.13 24.20 6.31
CA VAL A 188 -5.73 23.20 5.33
C VAL A 188 -6.88 22.98 4.35
N LEU A 189 -6.60 23.07 3.04
CA LEU A 189 -7.50 22.65 1.98
C LEU A 189 -7.06 21.29 1.45
N VAL A 190 -7.98 20.33 1.45
CA VAL A 190 -7.78 19.00 0.88
C VAL A 190 -8.67 18.85 -0.35
N VAL A 191 -8.05 18.71 -1.53
CA VAL A 191 -8.76 18.53 -2.80
C VAL A 191 -8.72 17.05 -3.17
N GLY A 192 -9.91 16.43 -3.25
CA GLY A 192 -10.10 15.00 -3.45
C GLY A 192 -10.24 14.24 -2.12
N CYS A 193 -11.43 13.73 -1.85
CA CYS A 193 -11.79 13.02 -0.61
C CYS A 193 -11.89 11.50 -0.82
N GLY A 194 -10.96 10.92 -1.60
CA GLY A 194 -10.73 9.48 -1.68
C GLY A 194 -9.93 8.95 -0.49
N GLY A 195 -9.49 7.69 -0.54
CA GLY A 195 -8.75 7.04 0.54
C GLY A 195 -7.55 7.85 1.06
N VAL A 196 -6.72 8.40 0.16
CA VAL A 196 -5.58 9.26 0.54
C VAL A 196 -6.07 10.58 1.12
N GLY A 197 -7.03 11.27 0.47
CA GLY A 197 -7.53 12.57 0.94
C GLY A 197 -8.17 12.50 2.33
N LEU A 198 -8.95 11.46 2.62
CA LEU A 198 -9.50 11.23 3.96
C LEU A 198 -8.41 11.07 5.01
N ASN A 199 -7.31 10.42 4.67
CA ASN A 199 -6.17 10.29 5.57
C ASN A 199 -5.33 11.58 5.66
N VAL A 200 -5.30 12.44 4.63
CA VAL A 200 -4.75 13.81 4.73
C VAL A 200 -5.56 14.64 5.73
N ILE A 201 -6.89 14.54 5.69
CA ILE A 201 -7.80 15.22 6.66
C ILE A 201 -7.46 14.79 8.09
N GLN A 202 -7.32 13.48 8.34
CA GLN A 202 -6.92 12.95 9.65
C GLN A 202 -5.51 13.43 10.04
N GLY A 203 -4.56 13.40 9.11
CA GLY A 203 -3.19 13.87 9.31
C GLY A 203 -3.14 15.36 9.67
N ALA A 204 -3.93 16.20 8.99
CA ALA A 204 -4.07 17.63 9.30
C ALA A 204 -4.64 17.84 10.71
N ARG A 205 -5.65 17.05 11.10
CA ARG A 205 -6.20 17.09 12.46
C ARG A 205 -5.16 16.71 13.52
N LEU A 206 -4.41 15.63 13.28
CA LEU A 206 -3.33 15.18 14.17
C LEU A 206 -2.23 16.23 14.31
N ALA A 207 -1.94 17.00 13.25
CA ALA A 207 -1.00 18.11 13.26
C ALA A 207 -1.53 19.36 13.95
N GLY A 208 -2.80 19.39 14.39
CA GLY A 208 -3.40 20.50 15.11
C GLY A 208 -3.98 21.59 14.21
N ALA A 209 -4.27 21.34 12.94
CA ALA A 209 -4.96 22.29 12.06
C ALA A 209 -6.30 22.71 12.68
N LYS A 210 -6.59 24.02 12.66
CA LYS A 210 -7.85 24.60 13.18
C LYS A 210 -8.97 24.47 12.17
N THR A 211 -8.70 24.73 10.91
CA THR A 211 -9.66 24.68 9.81
C THR A 211 -9.22 23.63 8.80
N ILE A 212 -10.09 22.67 8.52
CA ILE A 212 -9.83 21.60 7.54
C ILE A 212 -10.97 21.62 6.53
N ILE A 213 -10.69 22.11 5.34
CA ILE A 213 -11.65 22.26 4.25
C ILE A 213 -11.50 21.07 3.31
N ALA A 214 -12.55 20.27 3.15
CA ALA A 214 -12.60 19.18 2.20
C ALA A 214 -13.29 19.60 0.91
N CYS A 215 -12.67 19.40 -0.23
CA CYS A 215 -13.23 19.69 -1.55
C CYS A 215 -13.29 18.41 -2.39
N ASP A 216 -14.47 18.08 -2.92
CA ASP A 216 -14.67 16.96 -3.86
C ASP A 216 -15.83 17.31 -4.82
N LEU A 217 -16.01 16.51 -5.85
CA LEU A 217 -17.12 16.66 -6.82
C LEU A 217 -18.36 15.84 -6.41
N LEU A 218 -18.23 14.92 -5.46
CA LEU A 218 -19.24 13.96 -5.05
C LEU A 218 -19.66 14.18 -3.59
N ASP A 219 -20.96 14.40 -3.37
CA ASP A 219 -21.52 14.70 -2.04
C ASP A 219 -21.30 13.56 -1.03
N ASN A 220 -21.38 12.30 -1.45
CA ASN A 220 -21.11 11.16 -0.58
C ASN A 220 -19.67 11.15 -0.03
N LYS A 221 -18.70 11.60 -0.83
CA LYS A 221 -17.31 11.74 -0.38
C LYS A 221 -17.13 12.92 0.58
N LEU A 222 -17.86 14.01 0.36
CA LEU A 222 -17.87 15.16 1.26
C LEU A 222 -18.51 14.79 2.61
N GLN A 223 -19.59 14.03 2.62
CA GLN A 223 -20.18 13.48 3.85
C GLN A 223 -19.18 12.60 4.61
N MET A 224 -18.48 11.72 3.88
CA MET A 224 -17.43 10.91 4.47
C MET A 224 -16.30 11.79 5.05
N ALA A 225 -15.88 12.85 4.35
CA ALA A 225 -14.87 13.77 4.83
C ALA A 225 -15.27 14.44 6.16
N THR A 226 -16.54 14.77 6.33
CA THR A 226 -17.07 15.28 7.61
C THR A 226 -16.96 14.25 8.73
N HIS A 227 -17.30 12.99 8.43
CA HIS A 227 -17.09 11.88 9.38
C HIS A 227 -15.60 11.71 9.76
N PHE A 228 -14.68 11.98 8.82
CA PHE A 228 -13.23 12.00 9.02
C PHE A 228 -12.70 13.37 9.49
N VAL A 229 -13.53 14.14 10.18
CA VAL A 229 -13.24 15.39 10.91
C VAL A 229 -12.88 16.63 10.06
N ALA A 230 -13.28 16.68 8.79
CA ALA A 230 -13.28 17.94 8.04
C ALA A 230 -14.22 18.95 8.73
N THR A 231 -13.76 20.18 8.87
CA THR A 231 -14.54 21.26 9.52
C THR A 231 -15.47 21.95 8.52
N HIS A 232 -15.12 21.96 7.24
CA HIS A 232 -15.86 22.57 6.15
C HIS A 232 -15.81 21.64 4.91
N ILE A 233 -16.87 21.73 4.10
CA ILE A 233 -16.95 20.97 2.84
C ILE A 233 -17.30 21.92 1.69
N ILE A 234 -16.75 21.66 0.52
CA ILE A 234 -17.03 22.40 -0.72
C ILE A 234 -17.26 21.40 -1.85
N ASN A 235 -18.45 21.44 -2.44
CA ASN A 235 -18.70 20.69 -3.67
C ASN A 235 -18.21 21.50 -4.88
N GLY A 236 -17.05 21.12 -5.43
CA GLY A 236 -16.41 21.81 -6.55
C GLY A 236 -17.19 21.72 -7.87
N LYS A 237 -18.22 20.87 -7.96
CA LYS A 237 -19.12 20.80 -9.12
C LYS A 237 -20.19 21.90 -9.10
N THR A 238 -20.61 22.33 -7.92
CA THR A 238 -21.75 23.25 -7.74
C THR A 238 -21.35 24.58 -7.14
N GLN A 239 -20.16 24.69 -6.57
CA GLN A 239 -19.65 25.87 -5.86
C GLN A 239 -18.35 26.39 -6.46
N ASN A 240 -18.13 27.69 -6.42
CA ASN A 240 -16.82 28.26 -6.78
C ASN A 240 -15.85 28.09 -5.62
N VAL A 241 -14.91 27.16 -5.76
CA VAL A 241 -13.94 26.80 -4.71
C VAL A 241 -13.11 28.01 -4.28
N ILE A 242 -12.60 28.82 -5.23
CA ILE A 242 -11.73 29.98 -4.96
C ILE A 242 -12.43 31.05 -4.10
N LYS A 243 -13.74 31.24 -4.29
CA LYS A 243 -14.52 32.22 -3.50
C LYS A 243 -14.92 31.68 -2.11
N ARG A 244 -14.79 30.37 -1.88
CA ARG A 244 -15.22 29.68 -0.65
C ARG A 244 -14.06 29.38 0.28
N VAL A 245 -12.83 29.36 -0.20
CA VAL A 245 -11.58 29.24 0.54
C VAL A 245 -11.04 30.61 0.88
#